data_c2433670e33a30840425ceac758f14fd
#
_entry.id   c2433670e33a30840425ceac758f14fd
#
_cell.length_a   1.000
_cell.length_b   1.000
_cell.length_c   1.000
_cell.angle_alpha   90.00
_cell.angle_beta   90.00
_cell.angle_gamma   90.00
#
_symmetry.space_group_name_H-M   'P 1'
#
loop_
_entity.id
_entity.type
_entity.pdbx_description
1 polymer ?
#
loop_
_entity_poly.entity_id
_entity_poly.type
_entity_poly.pdbx_seq_one_letter_code
_entity_poly.pdbx_strand_id
1 'polypeptide(L)'
;DLFAMQNTNYFTAEEATLVVGVVVAFFVFLGFFFAKGPKYQGKRHFVLGPVSIAALLLVGLPITTQAAQGSNILASYFSNIAQGYADYGFVYGFSTSVVGRGMSKPDDYSEETVDAIETLVNSSKEQTTVSKGSEPNIICVLLESFADPYEVNFLNMSEDPIPNFHNLESNYSTGYLTVPVVGAGTANTEFEVLTGMSMQYFGTGEYPYKTILKQTDCESIASDLSKIGYGTHVVHNNTATFYSRNNAFSMMGFDTFTSKELMNITQYTPNGNWPTDDILVQETVKALDSTKDQSDFVYTITVEGHGDYPTEKILTDPAIKVSGAATEESNNQWEYYVNMIHEVDDFIGDLITAADRRGEDTIVVMFGDHLPTMGLSDSDMKSGDIFKTKYITWNNMGLPKEDADLTAYQLLSQITDQAGIHEGTMFNYHQTQRNSETYLNGLENLQYDLLYGKRYTYGGEDLYPATDLQMDVEDVTISNLRKNSDRNILAVYGSRFTKNAKIFVNGEKVPTNYISSALVTTSLDNVKDGDTISVNVLGSKGILLRAGADEVVYEDPDVIHETETEDPTETT
;
A
#
# COMPACT_ATOMS: atom_id res chain seq x y z
N ASP A 1 -0.44 -13.52 -10.15
CA ASP A 1 -0.01 -12.16 -10.51
C ASP A 1 1.45 -11.99 -10.96
N LEU A 2 2.05 -13.04 -11.54
CA LEU A 2 3.41 -12.97 -12.12
C LEU A 2 3.58 -11.78 -13.09
N PHE A 3 2.49 -11.34 -13.73
CA PHE A 3 2.46 -10.22 -14.68
C PHE A 3 2.22 -8.84 -14.04
N ALA A 4 1.97 -8.79 -12.75
CA ALA A 4 1.80 -7.55 -11.99
C ALA A 4 3.03 -7.19 -11.14
N MET A 5 4.04 -8.06 -11.10
CA MET A 5 5.30 -7.80 -10.43
C MET A 5 6.06 -6.74 -11.21
N GLN A 6 6.38 -5.63 -10.58
CA GLN A 6 7.20 -4.57 -11.18
C GLN A 6 8.67 -4.99 -11.28
N ASN A 7 9.08 -5.98 -10.50
CA ASN A 7 10.42 -6.55 -10.52
C ASN A 7 10.33 -8.05 -10.83
N THR A 8 10.89 -8.47 -11.96
CA THR A 8 10.95 -9.88 -12.39
C THR A 8 12.28 -10.54 -12.02
N ASN A 9 13.16 -9.84 -11.31
CA ASN A 9 14.52 -10.31 -10.98
C ASN A 9 14.58 -11.24 -9.74
N TYR A 10 13.45 -11.86 -9.36
CA TYR A 10 13.44 -12.89 -8.30
C TYR A 10 14.15 -14.18 -8.69
N PHE A 11 14.47 -14.35 -9.97
CA PHE A 11 15.24 -15.49 -10.46
C PHE A 11 16.46 -15.00 -11.22
N THR A 12 17.61 -15.56 -10.90
CA THR A 12 18.79 -15.42 -11.76
C THR A 12 18.49 -16.03 -13.14
N ALA A 13 19.19 -15.61 -14.18
CA ALA A 13 19.02 -16.18 -15.51
C ALA A 13 19.27 -17.72 -15.52
N GLU A 14 20.12 -18.21 -14.63
CA GLU A 14 20.38 -19.64 -14.45
C GLU A 14 19.18 -20.36 -13.82
N GLU A 15 18.59 -19.80 -12.77
CA GLU A 15 17.41 -20.37 -12.11
C GLU A 15 16.19 -20.35 -13.04
N ALA A 16 15.94 -19.24 -13.74
CA ALA A 16 14.89 -19.16 -14.75
C ALA A 16 15.08 -20.21 -15.84
N THR A 17 16.31 -20.42 -16.30
CA THR A 17 16.64 -21.45 -17.30
C THR A 17 16.41 -22.85 -16.74
N LEU A 18 16.76 -23.09 -15.47
CA LEU A 18 16.50 -24.37 -14.80
C LEU A 18 15.00 -24.65 -14.71
N VAL A 19 14.20 -23.68 -14.24
CA VAL A 19 12.74 -23.81 -14.13
C VAL A 19 12.10 -24.10 -15.49
N VAL A 20 12.46 -23.34 -16.52
CA VAL A 20 11.98 -23.58 -17.90
C VAL A 20 12.41 -24.98 -18.38
N GLY A 21 13.66 -25.38 -18.10
CA GLY A 21 14.17 -26.72 -18.43
C GLY A 21 13.38 -27.85 -17.78
N VAL A 22 13.06 -27.71 -16.49
CA VAL A 22 12.23 -28.69 -15.75
C VAL A 22 10.80 -28.75 -16.31
N VAL A 23 10.18 -27.60 -16.59
CA VAL A 23 8.84 -27.54 -17.18
C VAL A 23 8.81 -28.18 -18.57
N VAL A 24 9.78 -27.89 -19.41
CA VAL A 24 9.91 -28.50 -20.74
C VAL A 24 10.12 -30.02 -20.62
N ALA A 25 11.05 -30.46 -19.74
CA ALA A 25 11.30 -31.87 -19.49
C ALA A 25 10.03 -32.61 -19.00
N PHE A 26 9.25 -31.98 -18.13
CA PHE A 26 7.97 -32.52 -17.67
C PHE A 26 6.97 -32.71 -18.81
N PHE A 27 6.79 -31.72 -19.69
CA PHE A 27 5.89 -31.85 -20.84
C PHE A 27 6.41 -32.86 -21.88
N VAL A 28 7.72 -32.93 -22.10
CA VAL A 28 8.33 -33.96 -22.94
C VAL A 28 8.10 -35.35 -22.35
N PHE A 29 8.28 -35.52 -21.02
CA PHE A 29 7.97 -36.76 -20.32
C PHE A 29 6.50 -37.14 -20.46
N LEU A 30 5.59 -36.20 -20.25
CA LEU A 30 4.14 -36.43 -20.44
C LEU A 30 3.81 -36.82 -21.89
N GLY A 31 4.41 -36.14 -22.87
CA GLY A 31 4.24 -36.46 -24.29
C GLY A 31 4.77 -37.88 -24.63
N PHE A 32 5.95 -38.23 -24.11
CA PHE A 32 6.52 -39.56 -24.25
C PHE A 32 5.64 -40.64 -23.58
N PHE A 33 5.19 -40.38 -22.33
CA PHE A 33 4.29 -41.27 -21.60
C PHE A 33 2.95 -41.44 -22.33
N PHE A 34 2.40 -40.34 -22.86
CA PHE A 34 1.19 -40.39 -23.68
C PHE A 34 1.37 -41.22 -24.96
N ALA A 35 2.53 -41.10 -25.63
CA ALA A 35 2.82 -41.79 -26.89
C ALA A 35 3.20 -43.27 -26.69
N LYS A 36 3.97 -43.59 -25.66
CA LYS A 36 4.59 -44.91 -25.39
C LYS A 36 4.04 -45.63 -24.18
N GLY A 37 3.33 -44.96 -23.30
CA GLY A 37 2.73 -45.57 -22.09
C GLY A 37 1.68 -46.62 -22.42
N PRO A 38 1.37 -47.51 -21.44
CA PRO A 38 0.37 -48.54 -21.59
C PRO A 38 -1.01 -47.95 -21.94
N LYS A 39 -1.57 -48.36 -23.08
CA LYS A 39 -2.89 -47.87 -23.53
C LYS A 39 -3.97 -48.75 -22.96
N TYR A 40 -4.81 -48.20 -22.14
CA TYR A 40 -6.00 -48.86 -21.62
C TYR A 40 -7.03 -49.08 -22.73
N GLN A 41 -7.47 -50.30 -22.89
CA GLN A 41 -8.42 -50.67 -23.96
C GLN A 41 -9.91 -50.56 -23.55
N GLY A 42 -10.22 -50.17 -22.30
CA GLY A 42 -11.58 -50.08 -21.77
C GLY A 42 -12.11 -48.66 -21.69
N LYS A 43 -13.18 -48.31 -22.39
CA LYS A 43 -13.80 -46.96 -22.37
C LYS A 43 -14.19 -46.47 -20.97
N ARG A 44 -14.59 -47.35 -20.05
CA ARG A 44 -14.98 -46.99 -18.67
C ARG A 44 -13.80 -46.48 -17.83
N HIS A 45 -12.64 -47.09 -17.96
CA HIS A 45 -11.44 -46.70 -17.18
C HIS A 45 -10.81 -45.42 -17.71
N PHE A 46 -10.99 -45.11 -18.98
CA PHE A 46 -10.48 -43.86 -19.58
C PHE A 46 -11.17 -42.60 -19.02
N VAL A 47 -12.45 -42.73 -18.58
CA VAL A 47 -13.21 -41.62 -17.98
C VAL A 47 -13.14 -41.69 -16.44
N LEU A 48 -13.27 -42.89 -15.84
CA LEU A 48 -13.30 -43.03 -14.38
C LEU A 48 -11.96 -42.68 -13.72
N GLY A 49 -10.83 -43.02 -14.32
CA GLY A 49 -9.50 -42.69 -13.78
C GLY A 49 -9.28 -41.18 -13.60
N PRO A 50 -9.34 -40.37 -14.69
CA PRO A 50 -9.23 -38.91 -14.59
C PRO A 50 -10.29 -38.26 -13.69
N VAL A 51 -11.54 -38.74 -13.74
CA VAL A 51 -12.61 -38.24 -12.87
C VAL A 51 -12.35 -38.53 -11.40
N SER A 52 -11.84 -39.75 -11.08
CA SER A 52 -11.47 -40.09 -9.71
C SER A 52 -10.28 -39.28 -9.18
N ILE A 53 -9.26 -39.05 -10.03
CA ILE A 53 -8.13 -38.18 -9.70
C ILE A 53 -8.57 -36.72 -9.51
N ALA A 54 -9.42 -36.23 -10.42
CA ALA A 54 -9.98 -34.88 -10.29
C ALA A 54 -10.83 -34.73 -9.02
N ALA A 55 -11.67 -35.72 -8.70
CA ALA A 55 -12.47 -35.73 -7.48
C ALA A 55 -11.58 -35.79 -6.22
N LEU A 56 -10.49 -36.58 -6.24
CA LEU A 56 -9.52 -36.61 -5.14
C LEU A 56 -8.82 -35.26 -4.94
N LEU A 57 -8.38 -34.63 -6.04
CA LEU A 57 -7.65 -33.36 -5.98
C LEU A 57 -8.59 -32.17 -5.67
N LEU A 58 -9.79 -32.14 -6.24
CA LEU A 58 -10.69 -30.99 -6.11
C LEU A 58 -11.63 -31.07 -4.91
N VAL A 59 -11.87 -32.25 -4.37
CA VAL A 59 -12.82 -32.46 -3.26
C VAL A 59 -12.12 -33.14 -2.08
N GLY A 60 -11.42 -34.23 -2.31
CA GLY A 60 -10.79 -35.02 -1.24
C GLY A 60 -9.66 -34.26 -0.54
N LEU A 61 -8.78 -33.61 -1.30
CA LEU A 61 -7.66 -32.86 -0.73
C LEU A 61 -8.12 -31.65 0.10
N PRO A 62 -9.05 -30.79 -0.39
CA PRO A 62 -9.58 -29.70 0.43
C PRO A 62 -10.25 -30.17 1.73
N ILE A 63 -11.11 -31.20 1.65
CA ILE A 63 -11.79 -31.72 2.84
C ILE A 63 -10.81 -32.28 3.88
N THR A 64 -9.80 -33.04 3.44
CA THR A 64 -8.80 -33.58 4.35
C THR A 64 -7.89 -32.51 4.94
N THR A 65 -7.59 -31.46 4.15
CA THR A 65 -6.82 -30.30 4.62
C THR A 65 -7.59 -29.52 5.68
N GLN A 66 -8.86 -29.20 5.43
CA GLN A 66 -9.71 -28.51 6.42
C GLN A 66 -9.90 -29.32 7.71
N ALA A 67 -10.09 -30.65 7.60
CA ALA A 67 -10.20 -31.49 8.77
C ALA A 67 -8.89 -31.56 9.59
N ALA A 68 -7.74 -31.54 8.93
CA ALA A 68 -6.43 -31.51 9.58
C ALA A 68 -6.13 -30.13 10.23
N GLN A 69 -6.57 -29.05 9.62
CA GLN A 69 -6.52 -27.68 10.18
C GLN A 69 -7.44 -27.56 11.41
N GLY A 70 -8.70 -28.00 11.31
CA GLY A 70 -9.67 -27.97 12.41
C GLY A 70 -9.27 -28.86 13.60
N SER A 71 -8.38 -29.83 13.40
CA SER A 71 -7.82 -30.67 14.47
C SER A 71 -6.42 -30.20 14.96
N ASN A 72 -5.95 -29.03 14.52
CA ASN A 72 -4.63 -28.47 14.82
C ASN A 72 -3.44 -29.38 14.47
N ILE A 73 -3.62 -30.32 13.53
CA ILE A 73 -2.53 -31.14 13.00
C ILE A 73 -1.69 -30.36 11.99
N LEU A 74 -2.35 -29.46 11.24
CA LEU A 74 -1.74 -28.58 10.27
C LEU A 74 -2.09 -27.12 10.61
N ALA A 75 -1.11 -26.23 10.51
CA ALA A 75 -1.35 -24.81 10.70
C ALA A 75 -2.24 -24.24 9.58
N SER A 76 -3.22 -23.43 9.94
CA SER A 76 -4.09 -22.72 9.00
C SER A 76 -3.44 -21.43 8.48
N TYR A 77 -2.53 -20.85 9.24
CA TYR A 77 -1.83 -19.62 8.93
C TYR A 77 -0.32 -19.82 9.07
N PHE A 78 0.46 -19.25 8.15
CA PHE A 78 1.92 -19.18 8.21
C PHE A 78 2.32 -17.71 8.18
N SER A 79 2.81 -17.21 9.28
CA SER A 79 3.41 -15.87 9.33
C SER A 79 4.63 -15.78 8.39
N ASN A 80 5.43 -16.85 8.31
CA ASN A 80 6.50 -16.99 7.33
C ASN A 80 6.12 -18.07 6.29
N ILE A 81 5.78 -17.63 5.08
CA ILE A 81 5.35 -18.52 3.99
C ILE A 81 6.48 -19.50 3.60
N ALA A 82 7.73 -19.02 3.52
CA ALA A 82 8.88 -19.87 3.17
C ALA A 82 9.09 -20.98 4.20
N GLN A 83 9.00 -20.64 5.49
CA GLN A 83 9.07 -21.62 6.57
C GLN A 83 7.89 -22.59 6.53
N GLY A 84 6.68 -22.10 6.28
CA GLY A 84 5.49 -22.94 6.09
C GLY A 84 5.65 -23.97 4.97
N TYR A 85 6.23 -23.56 3.83
CA TYR A 85 6.57 -24.51 2.75
C TYR A 85 7.67 -25.49 3.14
N ALA A 86 8.65 -25.07 3.93
CA ALA A 86 9.69 -25.97 4.45
C ALA A 86 9.13 -27.00 5.43
N ASP A 87 8.27 -26.61 6.35
CA ASP A 87 7.71 -27.45 7.41
C ASP A 87 6.63 -28.42 6.90
N TYR A 88 5.75 -27.95 6.01
CA TYR A 88 4.57 -28.72 5.56
C TYR A 88 4.66 -29.18 4.09
N GLY A 89 5.66 -28.72 3.36
CA GLY A 89 5.91 -29.09 1.96
C GLY A 89 5.02 -28.36 0.95
N PHE A 90 5.46 -28.38 -0.31
CA PHE A 90 4.84 -27.64 -1.42
C PHE A 90 3.34 -27.96 -1.60
N VAL A 91 2.96 -29.24 -1.53
CA VAL A 91 1.56 -29.63 -1.80
C VAL A 91 0.61 -29.01 -0.80
N TYR A 92 0.97 -28.98 0.46
CA TYR A 92 0.16 -28.36 1.50
C TYR A 92 0.15 -26.84 1.38
N GLY A 93 1.34 -26.21 1.34
CA GLY A 93 1.45 -24.75 1.20
C GLY A 93 0.70 -24.21 -0.03
N PHE A 94 0.82 -24.88 -1.17
CA PHE A 94 0.08 -24.51 -2.38
C PHE A 94 -1.44 -24.75 -2.23
N SER A 95 -1.86 -25.88 -1.63
CA SER A 95 -3.29 -26.14 -1.45
C SER A 95 -3.95 -25.13 -0.51
N THR A 96 -3.29 -24.73 0.57
CA THR A 96 -3.81 -23.72 1.50
C THR A 96 -3.94 -22.35 0.85
N SER A 97 -2.97 -21.93 0.05
CA SER A 97 -3.02 -20.64 -0.66
C SER A 97 -4.11 -20.58 -1.74
N VAL A 98 -4.58 -21.71 -2.25
CA VAL A 98 -5.64 -21.78 -3.26
C VAL A 98 -7.03 -21.96 -2.62
N VAL A 99 -7.13 -22.75 -1.55
CA VAL A 99 -8.40 -23.18 -0.93
C VAL A 99 -8.75 -22.33 0.29
N GLY A 100 -7.76 -21.94 1.08
CA GLY A 100 -7.95 -21.16 2.30
C GLY A 100 -7.96 -19.65 2.02
N ARG A 101 -8.97 -19.15 1.31
CA ARG A 101 -9.15 -17.71 1.12
C ARG A 101 -10.22 -17.18 2.04
N GLY A 102 -10.00 -15.93 2.49
CA GLY A 102 -10.88 -15.26 3.42
C GLY A 102 -10.73 -15.77 4.84
N MET A 103 -11.67 -15.40 5.66
CA MET A 103 -11.73 -15.72 7.08
C MET A 103 -12.81 -16.79 7.34
N SER A 104 -12.48 -17.76 8.18
CA SER A 104 -13.49 -18.74 8.63
C SER A 104 -14.43 -18.09 9.64
N LYS A 105 -15.69 -18.50 9.62
CA LYS A 105 -16.66 -18.07 10.64
C LYS A 105 -16.23 -18.57 12.02
N PRO A 106 -16.04 -17.71 13.04
CA PRO A 106 -15.78 -18.14 14.42
C PRO A 106 -16.91 -19.04 14.94
N ASP A 107 -16.58 -20.03 15.77
CA ASP A 107 -17.55 -21.01 16.27
C ASP A 107 -18.64 -20.37 17.14
N ASP A 108 -18.32 -19.32 17.85
CA ASP A 108 -19.20 -18.59 18.77
C ASP A 108 -19.78 -17.30 18.16
N TYR A 109 -19.55 -17.05 16.86
CA TYR A 109 -20.07 -15.85 16.19
C TYR A 109 -21.60 -15.85 16.16
N SER A 110 -22.19 -14.87 16.83
CA SER A 110 -23.62 -14.60 16.92
C SER A 110 -23.87 -13.12 17.22
N GLU A 111 -25.10 -12.65 17.03
CA GLU A 111 -25.52 -11.30 17.44
C GLU A 111 -25.26 -11.06 18.94
N GLU A 112 -25.63 -12.05 19.79
CA GLU A 112 -25.41 -11.96 21.25
C GLU A 112 -23.91 -11.81 21.60
N THR A 113 -23.02 -12.49 20.88
CA THR A 113 -21.56 -12.37 21.11
C THR A 113 -21.06 -10.99 20.73
N VAL A 114 -21.47 -10.45 19.57
CA VAL A 114 -21.08 -9.11 19.11
C VAL A 114 -21.62 -8.05 20.07
N ASP A 115 -22.91 -8.10 20.45
CA ASP A 115 -23.51 -7.17 21.41
C ASP A 115 -22.81 -7.19 22.78
N ALA A 116 -22.37 -8.37 23.22
CA ALA A 116 -21.62 -8.49 24.48
C ALA A 116 -20.25 -7.79 24.39
N ILE A 117 -19.54 -7.94 23.25
CA ILE A 117 -18.27 -7.26 23.02
C ILE A 117 -18.47 -5.74 22.98
N GLU A 118 -19.47 -5.24 22.25
CA GLU A 118 -19.79 -3.81 22.20
C GLU A 118 -20.16 -3.24 23.59
N THR A 119 -20.90 -4.01 24.37
CA THR A 119 -21.25 -3.62 25.75
C THR A 119 -20.00 -3.47 26.60
N LEU A 120 -19.01 -4.37 26.47
CA LEU A 120 -17.73 -4.27 27.16
C LEU A 120 -16.94 -3.03 26.73
N VAL A 121 -16.84 -2.78 25.43
CA VAL A 121 -16.17 -1.60 24.86
C VAL A 121 -16.81 -0.33 25.41
N ASN A 122 -18.14 -0.21 25.30
CA ASN A 122 -18.87 0.98 25.72
C ASN A 122 -18.82 1.21 27.24
N SER A 123 -18.77 0.16 28.05
CA SER A 123 -18.64 0.27 29.49
C SER A 123 -17.24 0.70 29.98
N SER A 124 -16.23 0.47 29.13
CA SER A 124 -14.82 0.76 29.42
C SER A 124 -14.37 2.11 28.84
N LYS A 125 -15.18 2.75 27.98
CA LYS A 125 -14.87 4.07 27.44
C LYS A 125 -14.79 5.10 28.56
N GLU A 126 -13.62 5.71 28.74
CA GLU A 126 -13.53 6.95 29.49
C GLU A 126 -14.26 8.04 28.70
N GLN A 127 -15.12 8.81 29.38
CA GLN A 127 -15.80 9.96 28.80
C GLN A 127 -14.80 11.13 28.67
N THR A 128 -13.84 11.00 27.76
CA THR A 128 -13.01 12.14 27.38
C THR A 128 -13.76 12.91 26.30
N THR A 129 -14.36 14.03 26.70
CA THR A 129 -14.91 15.00 25.78
C THR A 129 -13.76 15.81 25.20
N VAL A 130 -13.22 15.39 24.06
CA VAL A 130 -12.39 16.27 23.22
C VAL A 130 -13.31 17.36 22.67
N SER A 131 -12.95 18.62 22.88
CA SER A 131 -13.73 19.74 22.34
C SER A 131 -13.56 19.74 20.83
N LYS A 132 -14.65 19.68 20.08
CA LYS A 132 -14.63 19.77 18.60
C LYS A 132 -13.82 21.00 18.17
N GLY A 133 -12.74 20.80 17.40
CA GLY A 133 -11.83 21.84 16.92
C GLY A 133 -10.49 21.93 17.65
N SER A 134 -10.12 20.89 18.43
CA SER A 134 -8.79 20.75 19.06
C SER A 134 -8.10 19.42 18.69
N GLU A 135 -8.64 18.68 17.74
CA GLU A 135 -8.05 17.44 17.26
C GLU A 135 -6.79 17.76 16.43
N PRO A 136 -5.65 17.10 16.71
CA PRO A 136 -4.40 17.33 15.97
C PRO A 136 -4.46 16.75 14.56
N ASN A 137 -3.65 17.25 13.64
CA ASN A 137 -3.30 16.51 12.43
C ASN A 137 -2.58 15.21 12.80
N ILE A 138 -2.86 14.13 12.09
CA ILE A 138 -2.18 12.85 12.26
C ILE A 138 -1.50 12.46 10.96
N ILE A 139 -0.17 12.40 10.96
CA ILE A 139 0.65 11.93 9.85
C ILE A 139 1.14 10.53 10.18
N CYS A 140 0.67 9.52 9.45
CA CYS A 140 1.09 8.14 9.58
C CYS A 140 1.99 7.76 8.41
N VAL A 141 3.24 7.36 8.68
CA VAL A 141 4.22 7.07 7.64
C VAL A 141 4.62 5.59 7.70
N LEU A 142 4.36 4.88 6.62
CA LEU A 142 4.96 3.58 6.38
C LEU A 142 6.33 3.78 5.74
N LEU A 143 7.35 3.30 6.44
CA LEU A 143 8.74 3.28 5.97
C LEU A 143 9.01 1.92 5.33
N GLU A 144 9.04 1.88 4.00
CA GLU A 144 9.20 0.66 3.21
C GLU A 144 10.50 -0.08 3.51
N SER A 145 10.39 -1.35 3.91
CA SER A 145 11.52 -2.24 4.27
C SER A 145 12.45 -1.65 5.34
N PHE A 146 11.98 -0.69 6.15
CA PHE A 146 12.81 0.03 7.11
C PHE A 146 13.08 -0.81 8.37
N ALA A 147 14.34 -1.09 8.61
CA ALA A 147 14.82 -1.71 9.83
C ALA A 147 16.03 -0.94 10.35
N ASP A 148 16.11 -0.74 11.65
CA ASP A 148 17.30 -0.19 12.28
C ASP A 148 18.50 -1.12 12.02
N PRO A 149 19.55 -0.68 11.28
CA PRO A 149 20.68 -1.55 10.98
C PRO A 149 21.45 -2.02 12.24
N TYR A 150 21.33 -1.31 13.37
CA TYR A 150 21.89 -1.75 14.64
C TYR A 150 21.17 -2.95 15.25
N GLU A 151 19.95 -3.26 14.83
CA GLU A 151 19.25 -4.49 15.26
C GLU A 151 19.83 -5.76 14.63
N VAL A 152 20.64 -5.65 13.58
CA VAL A 152 21.28 -6.80 12.92
C VAL A 152 22.61 -7.13 13.60
N ASN A 153 22.70 -8.32 14.23
CA ASN A 153 23.81 -8.71 15.11
C ASN A 153 25.20 -8.71 14.48
N PHE A 154 25.30 -8.96 13.18
CA PHE A 154 26.59 -9.11 12.49
C PHE A 154 27.07 -7.84 11.77
N LEU A 155 26.22 -6.82 11.62
CA LEU A 155 26.59 -5.61 10.89
C LEU A 155 27.44 -4.66 11.74
N ASN A 156 28.42 -4.03 11.09
CA ASN A 156 29.20 -2.95 11.63
C ASN A 156 29.14 -1.75 10.67
N MET A 157 28.75 -0.59 11.15
CA MET A 157 28.67 0.66 10.42
C MET A 157 29.76 1.62 10.86
N SER A 158 30.22 2.48 9.93
CA SER A 158 31.26 3.50 10.21
C SER A 158 30.79 4.62 11.11
N GLU A 159 29.50 4.92 11.08
CA GLU A 159 28.82 5.92 11.90
C GLU A 159 27.34 5.56 12.05
N ASP A 160 26.57 6.38 12.79
CA ASP A 160 25.15 6.17 12.98
C ASP A 160 24.40 6.29 11.63
N PRO A 161 23.76 5.23 11.13
CA PRO A 161 23.08 5.24 9.84
C PRO A 161 21.75 6.01 9.85
N ILE A 162 21.09 6.15 11.00
CA ILE A 162 19.74 6.73 11.12
C ILE A 162 19.63 7.69 12.33
N PRO A 163 20.43 8.78 12.35
CA PRO A 163 20.51 9.65 13.51
C PRO A 163 19.21 10.41 13.85
N ASN A 164 18.38 10.75 12.84
CA ASN A 164 17.09 11.39 13.09
C ASN A 164 16.12 10.41 13.77
N PHE A 165 16.06 9.18 13.29
CA PHE A 165 15.26 8.12 13.90
C PHE A 165 15.66 7.87 15.35
N HIS A 166 16.96 7.70 15.65
CA HIS A 166 17.46 7.47 17.01
C HIS A 166 17.24 8.69 17.92
N ASN A 167 17.28 9.91 17.38
CA ASN A 167 16.92 11.08 18.14
C ASN A 167 15.43 11.08 18.54
N LEU A 168 14.53 10.71 17.61
CA LEU A 168 13.11 10.58 17.89
C LEU A 168 12.84 9.42 18.88
N GLU A 169 13.47 8.26 18.69
CA GLU A 169 13.39 7.13 19.60
C GLU A 169 13.77 7.50 21.04
N SER A 170 14.77 8.37 21.19
CA SER A 170 15.22 8.84 22.52
C SER A 170 14.23 9.78 23.19
N ASN A 171 13.54 10.62 22.43
CA ASN A 171 12.74 11.73 22.96
C ASN A 171 11.23 11.49 22.96
N TYR A 172 10.72 10.62 22.12
CA TYR A 172 9.29 10.36 21.92
C TYR A 172 8.97 8.88 22.10
N SER A 173 7.69 8.54 22.07
CA SER A 173 7.20 7.17 22.26
C SER A 173 7.66 6.26 21.13
N THR A 174 8.11 5.06 21.47
CA THR A 174 8.67 4.06 20.56
C THR A 174 8.46 2.65 21.12
N GLY A 175 8.83 1.64 20.32
CA GLY A 175 8.85 0.24 20.71
C GLY A 175 9.02 -0.67 19.50
N TYR A 176 9.07 -1.97 19.74
CA TYR A 176 8.96 -2.94 18.68
C TYR A 176 7.53 -2.99 18.13
N LEU A 177 7.44 -3.12 16.81
CA LEU A 177 6.19 -3.36 16.12
C LEU A 177 6.20 -4.76 15.53
N THR A 178 5.33 -5.63 16.01
CA THR A 178 5.14 -6.95 15.40
C THR A 178 4.29 -6.81 14.15
N VAL A 179 4.86 -7.18 13.01
CA VAL A 179 4.26 -7.07 11.68
C VAL A 179 3.88 -8.43 11.10
N PRO A 180 2.89 -8.54 10.22
CA PRO A 180 2.38 -9.84 9.75
C PRO A 180 3.24 -10.50 8.67
N VAL A 181 4.27 -9.83 8.14
CA VAL A 181 5.05 -10.28 6.99
C VAL A 181 6.54 -10.01 7.16
N VAL A 182 7.36 -10.73 6.38
CA VAL A 182 8.83 -10.60 6.36
C VAL A 182 9.29 -10.50 4.90
N GLY A 183 10.13 -9.52 4.61
CA GLY A 183 10.83 -9.36 3.32
C GLY A 183 9.96 -8.93 2.14
N ALA A 184 8.65 -9.00 2.27
CA ALA A 184 7.67 -8.53 1.27
C ALA A 184 6.26 -8.60 1.84
N GLY A 185 5.31 -7.89 1.21
CA GLY A 185 3.89 -7.97 1.62
C GLY A 185 3.39 -6.71 2.31
N THR A 186 3.99 -5.56 2.03
CA THR A 186 3.66 -4.23 2.56
C THR A 186 2.16 -4.00 2.76
N ALA A 187 1.32 -4.36 1.76
CA ALA A 187 -0.13 -4.20 1.83
C ALA A 187 -0.81 -4.97 2.99
N ASN A 188 -0.18 -6.01 3.54
CA ASN A 188 -0.72 -6.74 4.68
C ASN A 188 -0.45 -5.97 6.00
N THR A 189 0.72 -5.36 6.13
CA THR A 189 1.01 -4.46 7.24
C THR A 189 0.17 -3.18 7.15
N GLU A 190 0.01 -2.60 5.94
CA GLU A 190 -0.92 -1.49 5.71
C GLU A 190 -2.34 -1.82 6.17
N PHE A 191 -2.84 -3.01 5.79
CA PHE A 191 -4.18 -3.46 6.19
C PHE A 191 -4.32 -3.51 7.71
N GLU A 192 -3.37 -4.15 8.43
CA GLU A 192 -3.42 -4.21 9.89
C GLU A 192 -3.41 -2.82 10.54
N VAL A 193 -2.50 -1.94 10.10
CA VAL A 193 -2.37 -0.59 10.67
C VAL A 193 -3.61 0.25 10.42
N LEU A 194 -4.14 0.23 9.18
CA LEU A 194 -5.25 1.11 8.79
C LEU A 194 -6.62 0.64 9.29
N THR A 195 -6.81 -0.66 9.50
CA THR A 195 -8.12 -1.21 9.89
C THR A 195 -8.20 -1.66 11.33
N GLY A 196 -7.06 -1.85 12.01
CA GLY A 196 -7.02 -2.48 13.32
C GLY A 196 -7.34 -4.00 13.28
N MET A 197 -7.43 -4.61 12.11
CA MET A 197 -7.74 -6.02 11.91
C MET A 197 -6.47 -6.84 11.73
N SER A 198 -6.48 -8.12 12.10
CA SER A 198 -5.28 -8.96 12.04
C SER A 198 -5.25 -9.90 10.83
N MET A 199 -4.08 -10.00 10.19
CA MET A 199 -3.82 -10.96 9.11
C MET A 199 -3.86 -12.42 9.55
N GLN A 200 -3.70 -12.70 10.86
CA GLN A 200 -3.69 -14.09 11.38
C GLN A 200 -4.97 -14.88 11.11
N TYR A 201 -6.10 -14.19 10.87
CA TYR A 201 -7.39 -14.84 10.61
C TYR A 201 -7.66 -15.08 9.12
N PHE A 202 -6.80 -14.57 8.22
CA PHE A 202 -6.92 -14.80 6.77
C PHE A 202 -6.20 -16.06 6.31
N GLY A 203 -6.49 -16.47 5.08
CA GLY A 203 -5.77 -17.57 4.43
C GLY A 203 -4.28 -17.26 4.19
N THR A 204 -3.48 -18.33 4.17
CA THR A 204 -2.03 -18.21 3.95
C THR A 204 -1.70 -17.49 2.65
N GLY A 205 -0.91 -16.41 2.74
CA GLY A 205 -0.47 -15.62 1.59
C GLY A 205 -1.57 -14.78 0.95
N GLU A 206 -2.66 -14.54 1.66
CA GLU A 206 -3.74 -13.68 1.20
C GLU A 206 -3.36 -12.21 1.31
N TYR A 207 -3.87 -11.41 0.38
CA TYR A 207 -3.81 -9.95 0.39
C TYR A 207 -5.23 -9.42 0.41
N PRO A 208 -5.74 -8.90 1.55
CA PRO A 208 -7.10 -8.33 1.64
C PRO A 208 -7.39 -7.30 0.55
N TYR A 209 -6.42 -6.46 0.18
CA TYR A 209 -6.51 -5.49 -0.92
C TYR A 209 -6.84 -6.13 -2.28
N LYS A 210 -6.44 -7.39 -2.49
CA LYS A 210 -6.67 -8.13 -3.75
C LYS A 210 -7.83 -9.11 -3.67
N THR A 211 -8.41 -9.29 -2.49
CA THR A 211 -9.50 -10.24 -2.24
C THR A 211 -10.73 -9.53 -1.70
N ILE A 212 -10.92 -9.45 -0.40
CA ILE A 212 -12.14 -8.93 0.22
C ILE A 212 -12.39 -7.45 -0.12
N LEU A 213 -11.38 -6.59 -0.08
CA LEU A 213 -11.51 -5.16 -0.38
C LEU A 213 -11.71 -4.83 -1.88
N LYS A 214 -11.85 -5.85 -2.75
CA LYS A 214 -12.34 -5.61 -4.11
C LYS A 214 -13.86 -5.46 -4.19
N GLN A 215 -14.57 -5.93 -3.19
CA GLN A 215 -16.03 -6.09 -3.23
C GLN A 215 -16.71 -5.61 -1.96
N THR A 216 -15.98 -5.46 -0.86
CA THR A 216 -16.53 -5.12 0.45
C THR A 216 -15.80 -3.89 0.96
N ASP A 217 -16.55 -2.87 1.28
CA ASP A 217 -16.11 -1.71 2.04
C ASP A 217 -15.75 -2.12 3.47
N CYS A 218 -14.85 -1.37 4.07
CA CYS A 218 -14.25 -1.72 5.34
C CYS A 218 -14.05 -0.48 6.20
N GLU A 219 -14.56 -0.52 7.44
CA GLU A 219 -14.20 0.45 8.46
C GLU A 219 -12.68 0.52 8.61
N SER A 220 -12.16 1.72 8.68
CA SER A 220 -10.74 2.01 8.86
C SER A 220 -10.55 3.30 9.64
N ILE A 221 -9.31 3.59 10.05
CA ILE A 221 -8.98 4.87 10.70
C ILE A 221 -9.39 6.07 9.83
N ALA A 222 -9.30 5.98 8.50
CA ALA A 222 -9.69 7.07 7.61
C ALA A 222 -11.20 7.33 7.70
N SER A 223 -12.01 6.28 7.59
CA SER A 223 -13.47 6.41 7.70
C SER A 223 -13.93 6.87 9.09
N ASP A 224 -13.23 6.45 10.15
CA ASP A 224 -13.55 6.86 11.52
C ASP A 224 -13.22 8.33 11.77
N LEU A 225 -12.05 8.78 11.35
CA LEU A 225 -11.64 10.18 11.45
C LEU A 225 -12.47 11.10 10.56
N SER A 226 -12.87 10.64 9.37
CA SER A 226 -13.77 11.40 8.48
C SER A 226 -15.12 11.69 9.15
N LYS A 227 -15.66 10.77 9.97
CA LYS A 227 -16.91 11.00 10.73
C LYS A 227 -16.83 12.17 11.72
N ILE A 228 -15.65 12.46 12.25
CA ILE A 228 -15.43 13.59 13.14
C ILE A 228 -14.89 14.84 12.44
N GLY A 229 -14.76 14.79 11.10
CA GLY A 229 -14.49 15.95 10.25
C GLY A 229 -13.05 16.10 9.80
N TYR A 230 -12.24 15.04 9.86
CA TYR A 230 -10.92 15.04 9.23
C TYR A 230 -11.00 14.96 7.71
N GLY A 231 -10.07 15.62 7.02
CA GLY A 231 -9.68 15.27 5.66
C GLY A 231 -8.79 14.02 5.68
N THR A 232 -8.95 13.12 4.71
CA THR A 232 -8.22 11.84 4.72
C THR A 232 -7.48 11.62 3.41
N HIS A 233 -6.15 11.54 3.49
CA HIS A 233 -5.28 11.61 2.33
C HIS A 233 -4.27 10.47 2.33
N VAL A 234 -3.98 9.93 1.13
CA VAL A 234 -2.85 9.01 0.92
C VAL A 234 -1.84 9.64 -0.03
N VAL A 235 -0.55 9.48 0.28
CA VAL A 235 0.57 9.94 -0.54
C VAL A 235 1.56 8.79 -0.73
N HIS A 236 1.90 8.44 -1.99
CA HIS A 236 2.82 7.34 -2.27
C HIS A 236 3.58 7.54 -3.60
N ASN A 237 4.90 7.53 -3.55
CA ASN A 237 5.75 7.68 -4.73
C ASN A 237 5.91 6.38 -5.57
N ASN A 238 4.94 5.48 -5.48
CA ASN A 238 4.80 4.32 -6.37
C ASN A 238 3.42 4.35 -7.07
N THR A 239 3.18 3.39 -7.97
CA THR A 239 2.01 3.39 -8.85
C THR A 239 0.69 3.14 -8.12
N ALA A 240 -0.35 3.87 -8.50
CA ALA A 240 -1.68 3.80 -7.90
C ALA A 240 -2.29 2.39 -7.89
N THR A 241 -2.01 1.60 -8.92
CA THR A 241 -2.65 0.29 -9.13
C THR A 241 -1.89 -0.89 -8.52
N PHE A 242 -0.67 -0.67 -8.01
CA PHE A 242 0.08 -1.71 -7.31
C PHE A 242 -0.66 -2.12 -6.03
N TYR A 243 -0.78 -3.40 -5.77
CA TYR A 243 -1.68 -3.98 -4.76
C TYR A 243 -3.18 -3.61 -4.91
N SER A 244 -3.57 -2.95 -6.00
CA SER A 244 -4.92 -2.37 -6.17
C SER A 244 -5.23 -1.25 -5.15
N ARG A 245 -4.21 -0.50 -4.73
CA ARG A 245 -4.33 0.55 -3.70
C ARG A 245 -5.40 1.58 -4.00
N ASN A 246 -5.52 2.02 -5.27
CA ASN A 246 -6.57 2.94 -5.68
C ASN A 246 -7.99 2.44 -5.37
N ASN A 247 -8.23 1.13 -5.44
CA ASN A 247 -9.51 0.56 -5.04
C ASN A 247 -9.58 0.35 -3.52
N ALA A 248 -8.50 -0.19 -2.92
CA ALA A 248 -8.49 -0.50 -1.49
C ALA A 248 -8.68 0.75 -0.62
N PHE A 249 -8.04 1.88 -0.97
CA PHE A 249 -8.19 3.13 -0.23
C PHE A 249 -9.59 3.73 -0.37
N SER A 250 -10.23 3.62 -1.54
CA SER A 250 -11.65 3.95 -1.70
C SER A 250 -12.53 3.12 -0.76
N MET A 251 -12.31 1.79 -0.72
CA MET A 251 -13.07 0.87 0.14
C MET A 251 -12.80 1.08 1.65
N MET A 252 -11.70 1.71 2.02
CA MET A 252 -11.34 2.08 3.39
C MET A 252 -11.70 3.52 3.75
N GLY A 253 -12.39 4.26 2.88
CA GLY A 253 -12.95 5.56 3.21
C GLY A 253 -11.99 6.75 3.10
N PHE A 254 -10.86 6.64 2.36
CA PHE A 254 -10.01 7.79 2.06
C PHE A 254 -10.64 8.74 1.03
N ASP A 255 -10.40 10.03 1.19
CA ASP A 255 -10.89 11.07 0.26
C ASP A 255 -9.98 11.22 -0.96
N THR A 256 -8.66 11.22 -0.76
CA THR A 256 -7.70 11.45 -1.85
C THR A 256 -6.52 10.47 -1.84
N PHE A 257 -5.94 10.26 -3.05
CA PHE A 257 -4.71 9.50 -3.21
C PHE A 257 -3.80 10.16 -4.25
N THR A 258 -2.65 10.69 -3.80
CA THR A 258 -1.58 11.21 -4.67
C THR A 258 -0.55 10.11 -4.90
N SER A 259 -0.53 9.53 -6.11
CA SER A 259 0.39 8.47 -6.51
C SER A 259 1.53 8.97 -7.39
N LYS A 260 2.53 8.12 -7.65
CA LYS A 260 3.68 8.38 -8.52
C LYS A 260 3.31 9.05 -9.85
N GLU A 261 2.21 8.63 -10.46
CA GLU A 261 1.76 9.14 -11.75
C GLU A 261 1.37 10.63 -11.70
N LEU A 262 1.08 11.14 -10.52
CA LEU A 262 0.66 12.52 -10.24
C LEU A 262 1.79 13.38 -9.69
N MET A 263 3.00 12.81 -9.50
CA MET A 263 4.19 13.49 -9.00
C MET A 263 5.20 13.76 -10.11
N ASN A 264 5.97 14.85 -9.98
CA ASN A 264 7.09 15.18 -10.88
C ASN A 264 8.41 14.67 -10.30
N ILE A 265 8.56 13.35 -10.23
CA ILE A 265 9.74 12.67 -9.70
C ILE A 265 10.94 12.88 -10.63
N THR A 266 12.04 13.37 -10.07
CA THR A 266 13.30 13.66 -10.77
C THR A 266 14.49 12.89 -10.21
N GLN A 267 14.39 12.40 -8.98
CA GLN A 267 15.48 11.68 -8.29
C GLN A 267 15.10 10.21 -8.10
N TYR A 268 16.09 9.36 -8.23
CA TYR A 268 15.95 7.91 -8.12
C TYR A 268 17.16 7.36 -7.38
N THR A 269 16.97 6.19 -6.73
CA THR A 269 18.05 5.43 -6.11
C THR A 269 19.21 5.16 -7.09
N PRO A 270 20.43 4.95 -6.61
CA PRO A 270 21.62 4.79 -7.47
C PRO A 270 21.52 3.68 -8.53
N ASN A 271 20.76 2.62 -8.27
CA ASN A 271 20.45 1.58 -9.27
C ASN A 271 19.32 1.99 -10.24
N GLY A 272 18.67 3.15 -10.01
CA GLY A 272 17.62 3.70 -10.88
C GLY A 272 16.25 3.04 -10.76
N ASN A 273 16.04 2.14 -9.81
CA ASN A 273 14.81 1.35 -9.71
C ASN A 273 13.69 2.09 -8.98
N TRP A 274 14.00 2.77 -7.87
CA TRP A 274 13.02 3.41 -7.03
C TRP A 274 13.19 4.93 -7.00
N PRO A 275 12.09 5.72 -6.94
CA PRO A 275 12.17 7.12 -6.62
C PRO A 275 12.75 7.32 -5.22
N THR A 276 13.46 8.43 -4.97
CA THR A 276 13.79 8.86 -3.62
C THR A 276 12.55 9.37 -2.89
N ASP A 277 12.58 9.35 -1.56
CA ASP A 277 11.41 9.67 -0.74
C ASP A 277 11.32 11.17 -0.37
N ASP A 278 12.32 11.99 -0.71
CA ASP A 278 12.34 13.45 -0.50
C ASP A 278 11.10 14.16 -1.08
N ILE A 279 10.60 13.69 -2.23
CA ILE A 279 9.38 14.21 -2.88
C ILE A 279 8.15 14.13 -1.96
N LEU A 280 8.10 13.14 -1.07
CA LEU A 280 6.95 12.89 -0.21
C LEU A 280 6.76 13.98 0.85
N VAL A 281 7.82 14.71 1.24
CA VAL A 281 7.70 15.84 2.17
C VAL A 281 6.76 16.89 1.60
N GLN A 282 7.02 17.35 0.37
CA GLN A 282 6.18 18.37 -0.25
C GLN A 282 4.77 17.88 -0.59
N GLU A 283 4.62 16.61 -1.00
CA GLU A 283 3.30 16.06 -1.33
C GLU A 283 2.46 15.83 -0.06
N THR A 284 3.07 15.44 1.07
CA THR A 284 2.40 15.37 2.38
C THR A 284 1.95 16.76 2.85
N VAL A 285 2.81 17.79 2.71
CA VAL A 285 2.45 19.18 3.03
C VAL A 285 1.30 19.66 2.15
N LYS A 286 1.28 19.35 0.86
CA LYS A 286 0.17 19.71 -0.04
C LYS A 286 -1.14 19.04 0.37
N ALA A 287 -1.10 17.80 0.84
CA ALA A 287 -2.27 17.13 1.37
C ALA A 287 -2.84 17.89 2.58
N LEU A 288 -1.98 18.26 3.54
CA LEU A 288 -2.35 19.09 4.69
C LEU A 288 -2.84 20.51 4.30
N ASP A 289 -2.36 21.08 3.18
CA ASP A 289 -2.76 22.40 2.70
C ASP A 289 -4.08 22.38 1.91
N SER A 290 -4.52 21.20 1.47
CA SER A 290 -5.71 21.06 0.61
C SER A 290 -7.02 21.25 1.35
N THR A 291 -7.04 21.00 2.65
CA THR A 291 -8.19 21.13 3.53
C THR A 291 -7.94 22.24 4.56
N LYS A 292 -8.75 23.28 4.48
CA LYS A 292 -8.64 24.42 5.40
C LYS A 292 -9.67 24.31 6.50
N ASP A 293 -9.30 24.77 7.69
CA ASP A 293 -10.18 24.85 8.85
C ASP A 293 -10.66 23.48 9.40
N GLN A 294 -9.93 22.39 9.08
CA GLN A 294 -10.14 21.06 9.65
C GLN A 294 -8.81 20.35 9.86
N SER A 295 -8.79 19.32 10.68
CA SER A 295 -7.63 18.47 10.88
C SER A 295 -7.55 17.40 9.79
N ASP A 296 -6.35 16.90 9.52
CA ASP A 296 -6.09 15.94 8.47
C ASP A 296 -5.46 14.66 9.01
N PHE A 297 -5.84 13.55 8.40
CA PHE A 297 -5.14 12.28 8.47
C PHE A 297 -4.42 12.03 7.16
N VAL A 298 -3.09 12.05 7.18
CA VAL A 298 -2.27 11.81 5.98
C VAL A 298 -1.50 10.51 6.15
N TYR A 299 -1.79 9.53 5.30
CA TYR A 299 -1.06 8.27 5.23
C TYR A 299 -0.02 8.34 4.12
N THR A 300 1.26 8.45 4.50
CA THR A 300 2.39 8.55 3.56
C THR A 300 3.12 7.20 3.49
N ILE A 301 3.40 6.73 2.28
CA ILE A 301 4.07 5.45 2.02
C ILE A 301 5.34 5.71 1.23
N THR A 302 6.50 5.35 1.79
CA THR A 302 7.81 5.46 1.15
C THR A 302 8.09 4.29 0.19
N VAL A 303 9.16 4.35 -0.59
CA VAL A 303 9.55 3.25 -1.50
C VAL A 303 11.07 3.07 -1.64
N GLU A 304 11.85 4.03 -1.19
CA GLU A 304 13.30 4.06 -1.43
C GLU A 304 14.03 2.86 -0.82
N GLY A 305 13.61 2.42 0.37
CA GLY A 305 14.12 1.24 1.06
C GLY A 305 13.77 -0.11 0.42
N HIS A 306 12.92 -0.12 -0.62
CA HIS A 306 12.41 -1.34 -1.25
C HIS A 306 13.52 -2.20 -1.87
N GLY A 307 13.32 -3.51 -1.84
CA GLY A 307 14.23 -4.54 -2.35
C GLY A 307 14.75 -4.32 -3.77
N ASP A 308 15.60 -5.20 -4.22
CA ASP A 308 16.47 -5.17 -5.38
C ASP A 308 17.85 -4.57 -5.03
N TYR A 309 18.41 -5.10 -3.94
CA TYR A 309 19.72 -4.68 -3.47
C TYR A 309 20.82 -5.35 -4.31
N PRO A 310 21.69 -4.56 -4.97
CA PRO A 310 22.68 -5.09 -5.92
C PRO A 310 23.79 -5.87 -5.20
N THR A 311 24.17 -7.02 -5.77
CA THR A 311 25.31 -7.82 -5.30
C THR A 311 26.66 -7.24 -5.71
N GLU A 312 26.69 -6.44 -6.78
CA GLU A 312 27.86 -5.69 -7.20
C GLU A 312 27.97 -4.38 -6.40
N LYS A 313 29.18 -3.90 -6.25
CA LYS A 313 29.45 -2.62 -5.61
C LYS A 313 29.05 -1.47 -6.53
N ILE A 314 27.89 -0.86 -6.29
CA ILE A 314 27.40 0.32 -7.03
C ILE A 314 27.89 1.62 -6.41
N LEU A 315 27.86 1.73 -5.09
CA LEU A 315 28.27 2.96 -4.39
C LEU A 315 29.79 3.09 -4.42
N THR A 316 30.30 4.18 -5.02
CA THR A 316 31.74 4.46 -5.11
C THR A 316 32.27 5.14 -3.86
N ASP A 317 31.46 5.97 -3.22
CA ASP A 317 31.79 6.71 -1.98
C ASP A 317 30.55 6.71 -1.07
N PRO A 318 30.25 5.57 -0.40
CA PRO A 318 29.08 5.48 0.47
C PRO A 318 29.25 6.39 1.70
N ALA A 319 28.17 7.08 2.10
CA ALA A 319 28.13 7.87 3.32
C ALA A 319 28.41 6.98 4.53
N ILE A 320 27.73 5.85 4.58
CA ILE A 320 27.92 4.84 5.64
C ILE A 320 28.65 3.63 5.05
N LYS A 321 29.83 3.30 5.61
CA LYS A 321 30.55 2.08 5.26
C LYS A 321 30.06 0.94 6.12
N VAL A 322 29.77 -0.21 5.47
CA VAL A 322 29.20 -1.39 6.11
C VAL A 322 30.15 -2.58 5.99
N SER A 323 30.22 -3.40 7.03
CA SER A 323 30.98 -4.64 7.07
C SER A 323 30.32 -5.64 8.02
N GLY A 324 30.75 -6.91 7.94
CA GLY A 324 30.30 -7.98 8.84
C GLY A 324 29.41 -9.02 8.18
N ALA A 325 28.92 -8.80 6.96
CA ALA A 325 28.21 -9.82 6.21
C ALA A 325 29.14 -10.97 5.78
N ALA A 326 28.56 -12.16 5.53
CA ALA A 326 29.30 -13.40 5.31
C ALA A 326 30.08 -13.45 3.98
N THR A 327 29.60 -12.75 2.93
CA THR A 327 30.24 -12.69 1.61
C THR A 327 30.38 -11.25 1.15
N GLU A 328 31.22 -11.02 0.12
CA GLU A 328 31.39 -9.70 -0.46
C GLU A 328 30.09 -9.21 -1.13
N GLU A 329 29.39 -10.11 -1.82
CA GLU A 329 28.09 -9.80 -2.46
C GLU A 329 27.05 -9.38 -1.41
N SER A 330 26.93 -10.13 -0.33
CA SER A 330 26.02 -9.79 0.77
C SER A 330 26.43 -8.47 1.44
N ASN A 331 27.74 -8.23 1.58
CA ASN A 331 28.21 -6.96 2.16
C ASN A 331 27.90 -5.77 1.25
N ASN A 332 27.97 -5.92 -0.08
CA ASN A 332 27.57 -4.90 -1.04
C ASN A 332 26.07 -4.60 -0.95
N GLN A 333 25.24 -5.64 -0.81
CA GLN A 333 23.79 -5.47 -0.63
C GLN A 333 23.46 -4.71 0.66
N TRP A 334 24.13 -5.04 1.77
CA TRP A 334 23.95 -4.35 3.04
C TRP A 334 24.47 -2.91 3.00
N GLU A 335 25.64 -2.66 2.39
CA GLU A 335 26.15 -1.30 2.23
C GLU A 335 25.19 -0.44 1.38
N TYR A 336 24.66 -1.00 0.31
CA TYR A 336 23.64 -0.33 -0.50
C TYR A 336 22.38 -0.01 0.31
N TYR A 337 21.79 -1.02 0.95
CA TYR A 337 20.57 -0.88 1.76
C TYR A 337 20.73 0.17 2.87
N VAL A 338 21.80 0.06 3.66
CA VAL A 338 22.05 0.99 4.79
C VAL A 338 22.17 2.45 4.30
N ASN A 339 22.77 2.68 3.12
CA ASN A 339 22.83 4.04 2.57
C ASN A 339 21.46 4.51 2.05
N MET A 340 20.61 3.64 1.51
CA MET A 340 19.22 4.03 1.17
C MET A 340 18.42 4.35 2.43
N ILE A 341 18.56 3.55 3.49
CA ILE A 341 17.92 3.84 4.79
C ILE A 341 18.45 5.13 5.43
N HIS A 342 19.71 5.49 5.18
CA HIS A 342 20.25 6.78 5.60
C HIS A 342 19.58 7.95 4.87
N GLU A 343 19.33 7.85 3.57
CA GLU A 343 18.55 8.85 2.82
C GLU A 343 17.09 8.92 3.29
N VAL A 344 16.46 7.77 3.62
CA VAL A 344 15.14 7.73 4.26
C VAL A 344 15.14 8.42 5.64
N ASP A 345 16.24 8.32 6.40
CA ASP A 345 16.38 9.05 7.68
C ASP A 345 16.45 10.57 7.50
N ASP A 346 17.06 11.04 6.42
CA ASP A 346 17.02 12.46 6.05
C ASP A 346 15.58 12.90 5.73
N PHE A 347 14.81 12.09 4.98
CA PHE A 347 13.39 12.32 4.76
C PHE A 347 12.60 12.41 6.08
N ILE A 348 12.88 11.55 7.07
CA ILE A 348 12.26 11.60 8.41
C ILE A 348 12.50 12.97 9.03
N GLY A 349 13.76 13.43 9.06
CA GLY A 349 14.14 14.73 9.61
C GLY A 349 13.45 15.90 8.91
N ASP A 350 13.38 15.87 7.59
CA ASP A 350 12.76 16.91 6.77
C ASP A 350 11.24 16.95 6.96
N LEU A 351 10.57 15.79 7.05
CA LEU A 351 9.13 15.74 7.29
C LEU A 351 8.76 16.28 8.68
N ILE A 352 9.50 15.91 9.72
CA ILE A 352 9.31 16.46 11.07
C ILE A 352 9.52 17.97 11.06
N THR A 353 10.57 18.46 10.40
CA THR A 353 10.83 19.89 10.25
C THR A 353 9.70 20.63 9.52
N ALA A 354 9.14 20.02 8.49
CA ALA A 354 8.03 20.58 7.74
C ALA A 354 6.74 20.62 8.59
N ALA A 355 6.44 19.54 9.33
CA ALA A 355 5.30 19.48 10.25
C ALA A 355 5.40 20.53 11.37
N ASP A 356 6.56 20.67 12.00
CA ASP A 356 6.78 21.62 13.09
C ASP A 356 6.64 23.09 12.62
N ARG A 357 7.14 23.40 11.41
CA ARG A 357 7.05 24.76 10.83
C ARG A 357 5.61 25.21 10.55
N ARG A 358 4.66 24.30 10.40
CA ARG A 358 3.25 24.65 10.22
C ARG A 358 2.66 25.28 11.46
N GLY A 359 3.15 24.91 12.65
CA GLY A 359 2.67 25.41 13.93
C GLY A 359 1.24 24.99 14.27
N GLU A 360 0.73 23.97 13.60
CA GLU A 360 -0.54 23.30 13.89
C GLU A 360 -0.27 22.11 14.80
N ASP A 361 -1.21 21.82 15.72
CA ASP A 361 -1.12 20.65 16.57
C ASP A 361 -1.03 19.39 15.69
N THR A 362 0.05 18.64 15.83
CA THR A 362 0.35 17.51 14.93
C THR A 362 1.00 16.37 15.71
N ILE A 363 0.53 15.16 15.40
CA ILE A 363 1.16 13.89 15.80
C ILE A 363 1.66 13.20 14.53
N VAL A 364 2.92 12.75 14.56
CA VAL A 364 3.52 11.93 13.50
C VAL A 364 3.83 10.56 14.10
N VAL A 365 3.46 9.50 13.39
CA VAL A 365 3.88 8.13 13.69
C VAL A 365 4.50 7.52 12.44
N MET A 366 5.68 6.92 12.59
CA MET A 366 6.41 6.27 11.51
C MET A 366 6.77 4.85 11.90
N PHE A 367 6.67 3.91 10.98
CA PHE A 367 6.92 2.50 11.27
C PHE A 367 7.50 1.75 10.07
N GLY A 368 8.39 0.78 10.33
CA GLY A 368 8.83 -0.17 9.32
C GLY A 368 7.76 -1.24 9.07
N ASP A 369 7.46 -1.53 7.82
CA ASP A 369 6.40 -2.49 7.44
C ASP A 369 6.87 -3.95 7.48
N HIS A 370 8.13 -4.20 7.22
CA HIS A 370 8.83 -5.50 7.34
C HIS A 370 10.34 -5.33 7.24
N LEU A 371 11.09 -6.37 7.60
CA LEU A 371 12.54 -6.40 7.39
C LEU A 371 12.89 -6.51 5.89
N PRO A 372 14.10 -6.05 5.48
CA PRO A 372 14.55 -6.17 4.09
C PRO A 372 14.72 -7.63 3.66
N THR A 373 14.56 -7.90 2.35
CA THR A 373 14.70 -9.24 1.75
C THR A 373 16.18 -9.63 1.66
N MET A 374 16.81 -9.87 2.83
CA MET A 374 18.24 -10.19 2.99
C MET A 374 18.48 -11.59 3.56
N GLY A 375 17.44 -12.42 3.66
CA GLY A 375 17.54 -13.79 4.19
C GLY A 375 17.84 -13.86 5.68
N LEU A 376 17.41 -12.87 6.46
CA LEU A 376 17.57 -12.82 7.91
C LEU A 376 16.79 -13.95 8.60
N SER A 377 17.35 -14.44 9.70
CA SER A 377 16.73 -15.35 10.65
C SER A 377 16.60 -14.69 12.03
N ASP A 378 15.79 -15.27 12.91
CA ASP A 378 15.61 -14.78 14.28
C ASP A 378 16.94 -14.58 15.01
N SER A 379 17.91 -15.47 14.79
CA SER A 379 19.24 -15.39 15.42
C SER A 379 20.09 -14.23 14.92
N ASP A 380 19.76 -13.64 13.77
CA ASP A 380 20.48 -12.51 13.21
C ASP A 380 20.00 -11.17 13.81
N MET A 381 18.85 -11.17 14.47
CA MET A 381 18.22 -9.99 15.04
C MET A 381 18.47 -9.87 16.54
N LYS A 382 18.71 -8.66 17.06
CA LYS A 382 18.75 -8.39 18.50
C LYS A 382 17.42 -8.64 19.19
N SER A 383 16.32 -8.38 18.52
CA SER A 383 14.96 -8.70 18.98
C SER A 383 14.72 -10.21 19.14
N GLY A 384 15.51 -11.05 18.46
CA GLY A 384 15.30 -12.51 18.38
C GLY A 384 14.06 -12.91 17.56
N ASP A 385 13.54 -12.01 16.73
CA ASP A 385 12.31 -12.23 15.96
C ASP A 385 12.31 -11.39 14.68
N ILE A 386 12.23 -12.04 13.51
CA ILE A 386 12.23 -11.38 12.20
C ILE A 386 10.92 -10.68 11.86
N PHE A 387 9.87 -10.87 12.65
CA PHE A 387 8.59 -10.15 12.52
C PHE A 387 8.55 -8.84 13.32
N LYS A 388 9.65 -8.45 13.95
CA LYS A 388 9.75 -7.21 14.70
C LYS A 388 10.49 -6.15 13.92
N THR A 389 9.78 -5.08 13.60
CA THR A 389 10.32 -3.79 13.18
C THR A 389 10.29 -2.82 14.35
N LYS A 390 10.53 -1.54 14.11
CA LYS A 390 10.35 -0.48 15.12
C LYS A 390 9.37 0.55 14.62
N TYR A 391 8.73 1.27 15.56
CA TYR A 391 8.00 2.49 15.28
C TYR A 391 8.53 3.63 16.15
N ILE A 392 8.38 4.86 15.67
CA ILE A 392 8.65 6.08 16.39
C ILE A 392 7.48 7.03 16.28
N THR A 393 7.37 7.93 17.25
CA THR A 393 6.40 9.02 17.21
C THR A 393 7.11 10.36 17.31
N TRP A 394 6.39 11.41 16.94
CA TRP A 394 6.72 12.81 17.21
C TRP A 394 5.43 13.58 17.44
N ASN A 395 5.48 14.61 18.26
CA ASN A 395 4.39 15.58 18.40
C ASN A 395 4.94 16.93 18.87
N ASN A 396 4.23 18.00 18.53
CA ASN A 396 4.51 19.36 19.04
C ASN A 396 3.56 19.78 20.17
N MET A 397 2.77 18.87 20.70
CA MET A 397 1.74 19.12 21.71
C MET A 397 2.23 18.88 23.15
N GLY A 398 3.44 18.33 23.31
CA GLY A 398 3.99 17.97 24.62
C GLY A 398 3.35 16.73 25.24
N LEU A 399 2.85 15.81 24.40
CA LEU A 399 2.34 14.52 24.88
C LEU A 399 3.46 13.72 25.57
N PRO A 400 3.15 12.95 26.61
CA PRO A 400 4.15 12.18 27.35
C PRO A 400 4.76 11.09 26.47
N LYS A 401 6.06 10.77 26.74
CA LYS A 401 6.70 9.60 26.16
C LYS A 401 6.19 8.34 26.86
N GLU A 402 5.60 7.44 26.10
CA GLU A 402 5.06 6.16 26.59
C GLU A 402 5.52 5.05 25.63
N ASP A 403 6.62 4.38 25.99
CA ASP A 403 7.17 3.29 25.19
C ASP A 403 6.33 2.02 25.37
N ALA A 404 5.99 1.37 24.26
CA ALA A 404 5.24 0.12 24.26
C ALA A 404 5.56 -0.75 23.04
N ASP A 405 5.70 -2.05 23.26
CA ASP A 405 5.72 -3.01 22.16
C ASP A 405 4.27 -3.26 21.71
N LEU A 406 4.03 -3.14 20.41
CA LEU A 406 2.71 -3.24 19.79
C LEU A 406 2.70 -4.25 18.64
N THR A 407 1.50 -4.68 18.26
CA THR A 407 1.26 -5.29 16.95
C THR A 407 0.81 -4.22 15.95
N ALA A 408 1.00 -4.47 14.65
CA ALA A 408 0.64 -3.49 13.62
C ALA A 408 -0.81 -3.02 13.73
N TYR A 409 -1.75 -3.94 14.01
CA TYR A 409 -3.18 -3.61 14.19
C TYR A 409 -3.50 -2.81 15.48
N GLN A 410 -2.54 -2.65 16.40
CA GLN A 410 -2.71 -1.83 17.61
C GLN A 410 -2.12 -0.42 17.47
N LEU A 411 -1.26 -0.19 16.47
CA LEU A 411 -0.46 1.03 16.38
C LEU A 411 -1.31 2.29 16.40
N LEU A 412 -2.26 2.44 15.47
CA LEU A 412 -3.08 3.65 15.37
C LEU A 412 -4.10 3.76 16.52
N SER A 413 -4.48 2.66 17.16
CA SER A 413 -5.30 2.73 18.38
C SER A 413 -4.55 3.40 19.53
N GLN A 414 -3.25 3.16 19.67
CA GLN A 414 -2.41 3.83 20.67
C GLN A 414 -2.26 5.32 20.37
N ILE A 415 -2.09 5.68 19.09
CA ILE A 415 -1.94 7.08 18.66
C ILE A 415 -3.23 7.87 18.87
N THR A 416 -4.37 7.31 18.48
CA THR A 416 -5.68 7.95 18.64
C THR A 416 -6.06 8.07 20.13
N ASP A 417 -5.73 7.08 20.95
CA ASP A 417 -5.92 7.15 22.40
C ASP A 417 -5.11 8.31 23.03
N GLN A 418 -3.83 8.46 22.66
CA GLN A 418 -3.00 9.60 23.10
C GLN A 418 -3.54 10.96 22.61
N ALA A 419 -4.17 10.99 21.44
CA ALA A 419 -4.84 12.17 20.90
C ALA A 419 -6.21 12.45 21.56
N GLY A 420 -6.71 11.56 22.42
CA GLY A 420 -8.04 11.63 23.01
C GLY A 420 -9.17 11.33 22.02
N ILE A 421 -8.87 10.63 20.93
CA ILE A 421 -9.83 10.23 19.88
C ILE A 421 -10.27 8.79 20.15
N HIS A 422 -11.57 8.60 20.35
CA HIS A 422 -12.18 7.31 20.67
C HIS A 422 -13.30 6.98 19.69
N GLU A 423 -12.95 6.97 18.40
CA GLU A 423 -13.85 6.63 17.30
C GLU A 423 -13.52 5.25 16.70
N GLY A 424 -14.49 4.68 15.98
CA GLY A 424 -14.36 3.40 15.31
C GLY A 424 -14.56 2.18 16.21
N THR A 425 -14.93 1.07 15.58
CA THR A 425 -15.19 -0.20 16.27
C THR A 425 -13.89 -0.86 16.72
N MET A 426 -12.98 -1.08 15.75
CA MET A 426 -11.74 -1.82 16.01
C MET A 426 -10.77 -1.02 16.89
N PHE A 427 -10.62 0.28 16.65
CA PHE A 427 -9.71 1.12 17.44
C PHE A 427 -10.19 1.29 18.89
N ASN A 428 -11.48 1.49 19.12
CA ASN A 428 -12.04 1.48 20.47
C ASN A 428 -11.90 0.12 21.16
N TYR A 429 -12.05 -0.98 20.41
CA TYR A 429 -11.84 -2.31 20.96
C TYR A 429 -10.40 -2.49 21.46
N HIS A 430 -9.39 -2.09 20.68
CA HIS A 430 -7.99 -2.14 21.10
C HIS A 430 -7.71 -1.23 22.30
N GLN A 431 -8.22 0.01 22.30
CA GLN A 431 -8.04 0.96 23.41
C GLN A 431 -8.57 0.40 24.75
N THR A 432 -9.70 -0.30 24.70
CA THR A 432 -10.41 -0.73 25.92
C THR A 432 -10.15 -2.18 26.31
N GLN A 433 -9.88 -3.10 25.34
CA GLN A 433 -9.87 -4.53 25.59
C GLN A 433 -8.52 -5.21 25.39
N ARG A 434 -7.45 -4.51 24.95
CA ARG A 434 -6.14 -5.12 24.63
C ARG A 434 -5.51 -5.96 25.75
N ASN A 435 -5.89 -5.74 27.00
CA ASN A 435 -5.41 -6.47 28.17
C ASN A 435 -6.40 -7.55 28.66
N SER A 436 -7.52 -7.77 27.97
CA SER A 436 -8.53 -8.76 28.34
C SER A 436 -8.07 -10.18 27.99
N GLU A 437 -8.44 -11.16 28.79
CA GLU A 437 -8.21 -12.59 28.49
C GLU A 437 -8.94 -13.06 27.23
N THR A 438 -10.03 -12.38 26.84
CA THR A 438 -10.83 -12.69 25.65
C THR A 438 -10.48 -11.83 24.45
N TYR A 439 -9.38 -11.07 24.52
CA TYR A 439 -9.01 -10.08 23.49
C TYR A 439 -8.96 -10.67 22.08
N LEU A 440 -8.22 -11.76 21.86
CA LEU A 440 -8.09 -12.35 20.51
C LEU A 440 -9.40 -12.94 20.00
N ASN A 441 -10.24 -13.50 20.89
CA ASN A 441 -11.55 -14.02 20.50
C ASN A 441 -12.49 -12.87 20.10
N GLY A 442 -12.52 -11.77 20.83
CA GLY A 442 -13.33 -10.61 20.45
C GLY A 442 -12.84 -9.95 19.16
N LEU A 443 -11.51 -9.85 18.97
CA LEU A 443 -10.90 -9.37 17.72
C LEU A 443 -11.35 -10.20 16.52
N GLU A 444 -11.30 -11.53 16.64
CA GLU A 444 -11.72 -12.45 15.58
C GLU A 444 -13.22 -12.29 15.25
N ASN A 445 -14.07 -12.21 16.25
CA ASN A 445 -15.52 -12.06 16.08
C ASN A 445 -15.88 -10.72 15.43
N LEU A 446 -15.30 -9.60 15.90
CA LEU A 446 -15.53 -8.29 15.31
C LEU A 446 -15.02 -8.22 13.86
N GLN A 447 -13.79 -8.66 13.61
CA GLN A 447 -13.24 -8.68 12.25
C GLN A 447 -14.08 -9.51 11.29
N TYR A 448 -14.56 -10.69 11.74
CA TYR A 448 -15.47 -11.50 10.95
C TYR A 448 -16.80 -10.78 10.70
N ASP A 449 -17.38 -10.16 11.71
CA ASP A 449 -18.66 -9.45 11.60
C ASP A 449 -18.57 -8.33 10.56
N LEU A 450 -17.49 -7.55 10.59
CA LEU A 450 -17.31 -6.39 9.71
C LEU A 450 -17.05 -6.78 8.25
N LEU A 451 -16.28 -7.86 8.00
CA LEU A 451 -15.84 -8.21 6.64
C LEU A 451 -16.69 -9.30 5.97
N TYR A 452 -17.15 -10.29 6.73
CA TYR A 452 -17.79 -11.50 6.20
C TYR A 452 -19.13 -11.81 6.86
N GLY A 453 -19.39 -11.17 8.00
CA GLY A 453 -20.54 -11.44 8.83
C GLY A 453 -21.80 -10.70 8.41
N LYS A 454 -22.63 -10.42 9.38
CA LYS A 454 -23.92 -9.74 9.19
C LYS A 454 -23.91 -8.28 9.62
N ARG A 455 -22.73 -7.75 9.98
CA ARG A 455 -22.55 -6.39 10.48
C ARG A 455 -23.48 -6.08 11.66
N TYR A 456 -23.60 -7.03 12.60
CA TYR A 456 -24.37 -6.84 13.84
C TYR A 456 -23.92 -5.60 14.59
N THR A 457 -22.59 -5.34 14.61
CA THR A 457 -21.99 -4.10 15.11
C THR A 457 -22.65 -2.83 14.57
N TYR A 458 -23.20 -2.87 13.36
CA TYR A 458 -23.85 -1.74 12.71
C TYR A 458 -25.38 -1.92 12.58
N GLY A 459 -25.97 -2.86 13.34
CA GLY A 459 -27.37 -3.20 13.20
C GLY A 459 -27.76 -3.77 11.83
N GLY A 460 -26.79 -4.32 11.11
CA GLY A 460 -26.96 -4.88 9.76
C GLY A 460 -26.94 -3.84 8.64
N GLU A 461 -26.58 -2.58 8.94
CA GLU A 461 -26.48 -1.49 7.97
C GLU A 461 -25.06 -1.33 7.41
N ASP A 462 -24.94 -0.62 6.30
CA ASP A 462 -23.65 -0.20 5.74
C ASP A 462 -23.34 1.24 6.18
N LEU A 463 -22.52 1.37 7.22
CA LEU A 463 -22.18 2.66 7.80
C LEU A 463 -20.90 3.28 7.23
N TYR A 464 -20.14 2.53 6.43
CA TYR A 464 -18.83 2.92 5.92
C TYR A 464 -18.69 2.64 4.43
N PRO A 465 -19.53 3.29 3.58
CA PRO A 465 -19.49 3.06 2.14
C PRO A 465 -18.16 3.52 1.55
N ALA A 466 -17.75 2.89 0.45
CA ALA A 466 -16.60 3.30 -0.32
C ALA A 466 -16.73 4.77 -0.78
N THR A 467 -15.61 5.50 -0.76
CA THR A 467 -15.54 6.88 -1.24
C THR A 467 -15.37 6.96 -2.76
N ASP A 468 -15.74 8.09 -3.35
CA ASP A 468 -15.30 8.48 -4.68
C ASP A 468 -13.87 9.03 -4.58
N LEU A 469 -12.90 8.13 -4.38
CA LEU A 469 -11.50 8.45 -4.14
C LEU A 469 -10.94 9.37 -5.22
N GLN A 470 -10.65 10.60 -4.85
CA GLN A 470 -10.05 11.56 -5.78
C GLN A 470 -8.55 11.32 -5.91
N MET A 471 -8.08 11.16 -7.15
CA MET A 471 -6.64 11.03 -7.41
C MET A 471 -5.99 12.42 -7.44
N ASP A 472 -5.02 12.69 -6.52
CA ASP A 472 -4.41 13.99 -6.23
C ASP A 472 -5.33 14.99 -5.52
N VAL A 473 -4.74 15.87 -4.74
CA VAL A 473 -5.41 16.97 -4.02
C VAL A 473 -5.53 18.25 -4.88
N GLU A 474 -4.78 18.33 -5.97
CA GLU A 474 -4.77 19.49 -6.87
C GLU A 474 -5.30 19.12 -8.26
N ASP A 475 -5.97 20.10 -8.91
CA ASP A 475 -6.51 19.91 -10.25
C ASP A 475 -5.45 20.01 -11.34
N VAL A 476 -5.60 19.16 -12.37
CA VAL A 476 -4.88 19.30 -13.63
C VAL A 476 -5.62 20.31 -14.49
N THR A 477 -5.01 21.48 -14.74
CA THR A 477 -5.70 22.59 -15.44
C THR A 477 -5.03 22.98 -16.74
N ILE A 478 -5.82 23.55 -17.67
CA ILE A 478 -5.36 24.19 -18.90
C ILE A 478 -5.54 25.70 -18.76
N SER A 479 -4.47 26.48 -18.91
CA SER A 479 -4.51 27.93 -18.85
C SER A 479 -4.48 28.59 -20.24
N ASN A 480 -3.86 27.96 -21.23
CA ASN A 480 -3.74 28.52 -22.57
C ASN A 480 -3.34 27.47 -23.62
N LEU A 481 -3.77 27.68 -24.85
CA LEU A 481 -3.38 26.93 -26.04
C LEU A 481 -2.58 27.85 -26.99
N ARG A 482 -1.43 27.36 -27.52
CA ARG A 482 -0.63 28.13 -28.49
C ARG A 482 -0.21 27.26 -29.67
N LYS A 483 -0.56 27.73 -30.86
CA LYS A 483 -0.08 27.19 -32.14
C LYS A 483 1.36 27.61 -32.40
N ASN A 484 2.20 26.68 -32.83
CA ASN A 484 3.52 26.94 -33.40
C ASN A 484 3.62 26.23 -34.76
N SER A 485 3.34 26.97 -35.81
CA SER A 485 3.31 26.45 -37.18
C SER A 485 4.68 26.02 -37.69
N ASP A 486 5.76 26.74 -37.29
CA ASP A 486 7.12 26.40 -37.70
C ASP A 486 7.58 25.03 -37.20
N ARG A 487 7.11 24.62 -36.05
CA ARG A 487 7.44 23.34 -35.41
C ARG A 487 6.35 22.27 -35.57
N ASN A 488 5.23 22.62 -36.18
CA ASN A 488 4.05 21.78 -36.32
C ASN A 488 3.52 21.25 -34.97
N ILE A 489 3.46 22.11 -33.93
CA ILE A 489 2.99 21.72 -32.59
C ILE A 489 1.89 22.63 -32.06
N LEU A 490 0.94 22.03 -31.34
CA LEU A 490 0.09 22.70 -30.37
C LEU A 490 0.75 22.62 -29.00
N ALA A 491 1.02 23.75 -28.37
CA ALA A 491 1.50 23.86 -27.00
C ALA A 491 0.31 24.08 -26.05
N VAL A 492 0.12 23.18 -25.09
CA VAL A 492 -0.91 23.24 -24.06
C VAL A 492 -0.24 23.67 -22.76
N TYR A 493 -0.54 24.88 -22.31
CA TYR A 493 -0.06 25.43 -21.04
C TYR A 493 -1.08 25.19 -19.95
N GLY A 494 -0.61 24.92 -18.73
CA GLY A 494 -1.48 24.63 -17.61
C GLY A 494 -0.71 24.39 -16.31
N SER A 495 -1.27 23.57 -15.43
CA SER A 495 -0.64 23.19 -14.16
C SER A 495 -0.80 21.70 -13.84
N ARG A 496 0.03 21.19 -12.96
CA ARG A 496 0.02 19.79 -12.49
C ARG A 496 0.24 18.76 -13.58
N PHE A 497 0.86 19.12 -14.70
CA PHE A 497 1.26 18.13 -15.70
C PHE A 497 2.41 17.28 -15.18
N THR A 498 2.32 15.98 -15.46
CA THR A 498 3.36 14.98 -15.18
C THR A 498 3.73 14.24 -16.47
N LYS A 499 4.73 13.38 -16.43
CA LYS A 499 5.07 12.49 -17.57
C LYS A 499 3.89 11.59 -17.98
N ASN A 500 2.92 11.40 -17.08
CA ASN A 500 1.71 10.61 -17.28
C ASN A 500 0.53 11.44 -17.81
N ALA A 501 0.65 12.77 -17.86
CA ALA A 501 -0.34 13.65 -18.48
C ALA A 501 -0.40 13.40 -19.99
N LYS A 502 -1.61 13.27 -20.52
CA LYS A 502 -1.90 13.04 -21.94
C LYS A 502 -2.95 14.01 -22.43
N ILE A 503 -2.70 14.56 -23.63
CA ILE A 503 -3.65 15.41 -24.34
C ILE A 503 -4.73 14.52 -24.97
N PHE A 504 -5.97 14.96 -24.85
CA PHE A 504 -7.12 14.37 -25.50
C PHE A 504 -7.73 15.44 -26.43
N VAL A 505 -8.11 15.02 -27.62
CA VAL A 505 -8.79 15.83 -28.62
C VAL A 505 -10.15 15.20 -28.85
N ASN A 506 -11.23 15.93 -28.58
CA ASN A 506 -12.62 15.43 -28.65
C ASN A 506 -12.80 14.09 -27.90
N GLY A 507 -12.15 13.95 -26.73
CA GLY A 507 -12.21 12.75 -25.90
C GLY A 507 -11.27 11.60 -26.32
N GLU A 508 -10.54 11.74 -27.43
CA GLU A 508 -9.61 10.72 -27.93
C GLU A 508 -8.15 11.08 -27.59
N LYS A 509 -7.41 10.12 -27.01
CA LYS A 509 -6.00 10.33 -26.65
C LYS A 509 -5.12 10.50 -27.87
N VAL A 510 -4.31 11.56 -27.89
CA VAL A 510 -3.32 11.83 -28.93
C VAL A 510 -1.89 11.70 -28.41
N PRO A 511 -0.89 11.51 -29.31
CA PRO A 511 0.53 11.52 -28.95
C PRO A 511 0.88 12.81 -28.21
N THR A 512 1.42 12.70 -27.00
CA THR A 512 1.71 13.81 -26.09
C THR A 512 3.18 13.80 -25.70
N ASN A 513 3.85 14.94 -25.82
CA ASN A 513 5.20 15.14 -25.29
C ASN A 513 5.11 15.97 -23.99
N TYR A 514 5.59 15.43 -22.90
CA TYR A 514 5.76 16.17 -21.63
C TYR A 514 7.01 17.05 -21.71
N ILE A 515 6.87 18.33 -21.44
CA ILE A 515 7.98 19.30 -21.41
C ILE A 515 8.28 19.74 -19.98
N SER A 516 7.23 20.08 -19.21
CA SER A 516 7.32 20.49 -17.80
C SER A 516 5.96 20.36 -17.12
N SER A 517 5.92 20.60 -15.81
CA SER A 517 4.68 20.62 -15.03
C SER A 517 3.65 21.68 -15.50
N ALA A 518 4.09 22.60 -16.36
CA ALA A 518 3.24 23.67 -16.90
C ALA A 518 3.05 23.58 -18.44
N LEU A 519 3.64 22.58 -19.12
CA LEU A 519 3.62 22.50 -20.57
C LEU A 519 3.66 21.06 -21.08
N VAL A 520 2.66 20.71 -21.88
CA VAL A 520 2.64 19.52 -22.74
C VAL A 520 2.36 19.92 -24.18
N THR A 521 2.79 19.10 -25.14
CA THR A 521 2.64 19.40 -26.58
C THR A 521 2.15 18.20 -27.37
N THR A 522 1.43 18.47 -28.49
CA THR A 522 1.08 17.49 -29.52
C THR A 522 1.33 18.07 -30.92
N SER A 523 1.31 17.20 -31.97
CA SER A 523 1.37 17.66 -33.37
C SER A 523 0.09 18.40 -33.74
N LEU A 524 0.19 19.47 -34.54
CA LEU A 524 -0.97 20.13 -35.15
C LEU A 524 -1.78 19.21 -36.09
N ASP A 525 -1.15 18.12 -36.59
CA ASP A 525 -1.86 17.13 -37.41
C ASP A 525 -2.97 16.39 -36.63
N ASN A 526 -2.92 16.44 -35.29
CA ASN A 526 -3.89 15.79 -34.41
C ASN A 526 -5.04 16.73 -34.03
N VAL A 527 -5.01 18.02 -34.42
CA VAL A 527 -5.93 19.04 -33.91
C VAL A 527 -6.47 19.89 -35.04
N LYS A 528 -7.75 20.18 -35.02
CA LYS A 528 -8.44 21.07 -35.98
C LYS A 528 -9.08 22.21 -35.24
N ASP A 529 -9.35 23.28 -35.98
CA ASP A 529 -10.18 24.40 -35.49
C ASP A 529 -11.52 23.88 -34.96
N GLY A 530 -11.94 24.35 -33.78
CA GLY A 530 -13.15 23.94 -33.09
C GLY A 530 -13.02 22.63 -32.25
N ASP A 531 -11.88 21.92 -32.28
CA ASP A 531 -11.70 20.73 -31.47
C ASP A 531 -11.60 21.06 -29.97
N THR A 532 -12.18 20.20 -29.13
CA THR A 532 -12.09 20.30 -27.67
C THR A 532 -10.84 19.61 -27.17
N ILE A 533 -10.03 20.33 -26.39
CA ILE A 533 -8.77 19.86 -25.82
C ILE A 533 -8.92 19.68 -24.31
N SER A 534 -8.54 18.50 -23.79
CA SER A 534 -8.39 18.26 -22.36
C SER A 534 -7.05 17.56 -22.07
N VAL A 535 -6.61 17.61 -20.83
CA VAL A 535 -5.38 16.92 -20.37
C VAL A 535 -5.72 16.04 -19.19
N ASN A 536 -5.55 14.72 -19.36
CA ASN A 536 -5.85 13.74 -18.33
C ASN A 536 -4.58 13.00 -17.92
N VAL A 537 -4.49 12.55 -16.65
CA VAL A 537 -3.39 11.72 -16.16
C VAL A 537 -3.80 10.25 -16.23
N LEU A 538 -2.97 9.46 -16.88
CA LEU A 538 -3.19 8.03 -17.07
C LEU A 538 -2.19 7.20 -16.28
N GLY A 539 -2.70 6.16 -15.63
CA GLY A 539 -1.89 5.13 -14.99
C GLY A 539 -1.51 3.99 -15.92
N SER A 540 -1.06 2.90 -15.32
CA SER A 540 -0.70 1.66 -16.01
C SER A 540 -1.82 1.18 -16.93
N LYS A 541 -1.46 0.64 -18.10
CA LYS A 541 -2.40 0.15 -19.12
C LYS A 541 -3.40 1.19 -19.62
N GLY A 542 -3.13 2.50 -19.39
CA GLY A 542 -3.99 3.59 -19.85
C GLY A 542 -5.25 3.80 -19.00
N ILE A 543 -5.27 3.33 -17.77
CA ILE A 543 -6.36 3.59 -16.82
C ILE A 543 -6.39 5.08 -16.53
N LEU A 544 -7.56 5.72 -16.64
CA LEU A 544 -7.75 7.11 -16.23
C LEU A 544 -7.61 7.20 -14.70
N LEU A 545 -6.64 7.98 -14.24
CA LEU A 545 -6.46 8.28 -12.82
C LEU A 545 -7.09 9.63 -12.46
N ARG A 546 -6.76 10.67 -13.22
CA ARG A 546 -7.31 12.02 -13.00
C ARG A 546 -7.76 12.61 -14.31
N ALA A 547 -9.02 13.00 -14.42
CA ALA A 547 -9.50 13.85 -15.49
C ALA A 547 -9.03 15.30 -15.25
N GLY A 548 -8.69 16.01 -16.32
CA GLY A 548 -8.44 17.45 -16.23
C GLY A 548 -9.70 18.22 -15.85
N ALA A 549 -9.51 19.30 -15.10
CA ALA A 549 -10.62 20.17 -14.69
C ALA A 549 -11.20 20.98 -15.86
N ASP A 550 -10.41 21.17 -16.92
CA ASP A 550 -10.78 22.04 -18.05
C ASP A 550 -10.92 21.26 -19.35
N GLU A 551 -11.92 21.64 -20.12
CA GLU A 551 -12.07 21.36 -21.54
C GLU A 551 -12.04 22.68 -22.31
N VAL A 552 -11.05 22.87 -23.20
CA VAL A 552 -10.82 24.12 -23.90
C VAL A 552 -10.99 23.91 -25.40
N VAL A 553 -11.85 24.73 -26.04
CA VAL A 553 -11.99 24.70 -27.51
C VAL A 553 -10.75 25.34 -28.14
N TYR A 554 -10.14 24.65 -29.07
CA TYR A 554 -9.03 25.19 -29.84
C TYR A 554 -9.55 26.06 -30.98
N GLU A 555 -9.25 27.35 -30.91
CA GLU A 555 -9.50 28.30 -32.01
C GLU A 555 -8.18 28.49 -32.78
N ASP A 556 -8.16 28.10 -34.04
CA ASP A 556 -6.98 28.28 -34.88
C ASP A 556 -6.82 29.76 -35.24
N PRO A 557 -5.73 30.44 -34.84
CA PRO A 557 -5.55 31.86 -35.09
C PRO A 557 -5.46 32.24 -36.59
N ASP A 558 -5.26 31.26 -37.48
CA ASP A 558 -5.19 31.46 -38.92
C ASP A 558 -6.58 31.27 -39.59
N VAL A 559 -7.60 30.83 -38.84
CA VAL A 559 -8.99 30.70 -39.31
C VAL A 559 -9.78 31.95 -38.91
N ILE A 560 -10.46 32.59 -39.90
CA ILE A 560 -11.33 33.73 -39.64
C ILE A 560 -12.66 33.22 -39.13
N HIS A 561 -12.93 33.41 -37.85
CA HIS A 561 -14.26 33.20 -37.27
C HIS A 561 -15.12 34.44 -37.55
N GLU A 562 -16.15 34.31 -38.41
CA GLU A 562 -17.15 35.37 -38.58
C GLU A 562 -17.88 35.55 -37.24
N THR A 563 -17.64 36.68 -36.55
CA THR A 563 -18.46 37.07 -35.43
C THR A 563 -19.86 37.33 -35.97
N GLU A 564 -20.86 36.56 -35.55
CA GLU A 564 -22.25 36.91 -35.74
C GLU A 564 -22.48 38.28 -35.08
N THR A 565 -22.45 39.34 -35.90
CA THR A 565 -22.92 40.63 -35.48
C THR A 565 -24.44 40.49 -35.39
N GLU A 566 -24.99 40.47 -34.19
CA GLU A 566 -26.41 40.70 -33.97
C GLU A 566 -26.77 41.98 -34.71
N ASP A 567 -27.62 41.85 -35.73
CA ASP A 567 -28.18 42.97 -36.48
C ASP A 567 -29.12 43.74 -35.55
N PRO A 568 -28.84 45.03 -35.21
CA PRO A 568 -29.68 45.78 -34.29
C PRO A 568 -30.88 46.42 -35.02
N THR A 569 -31.51 45.72 -35.96
CA THR A 569 -32.70 46.26 -36.64
C THR A 569 -33.86 45.27 -36.66
N GLU A 570 -34.59 45.22 -35.55
CA GLU A 570 -36.02 44.98 -35.56
C GLU A 570 -36.70 45.70 -34.37
N THR A 571 -36.86 47.01 -34.49
CA THR A 571 -37.88 47.74 -33.75
C THR A 571 -38.78 48.49 -34.77
N THR A 572 -39.90 47.90 -35.07
CA THR A 572 -41.13 48.64 -35.40
C THR A 572 -42.35 47.88 -34.87
#